data_c111c263ccd99b30ca14e68cf9a4255e
#
_entry.id   c111c263ccd99b30ca14e68cf9a4255e
#
_cell.length_a   1.000
_cell.length_b   1.000
_cell.length_c   1.000
_cell.angle_alpha   90.00
_cell.angle_beta   90.00
_cell.angle_gamma   90.00
#
_symmetry.space_group_name_H-M   'P 1'
#
loop_
_entity.id
_entity.type
_entity.pdbx_description
1 polymer ?
#
loop_
_entity_poly.entity_id
_entity_poly.type
_entity_poly.pdbx_seq_one_letter_code
_entity_poly.pdbx_strand_id
1 'polypeptide(L)'
;DDLEGLVENITSEKCEHVKGDRSSHADGLRKMPFIRRLATILLSFFTTRAAGQTISDPQCGYTATSGNVLRNWDWKKSWKGYGYPNYWLIQLAKHGWKIKHHPVKAIYEGQTSQINNISFFFKVGLMMAIEHHARNLSWLFSLKVPPHTIFAFISYSIGWMALIPGISTDLERALVERGTPIVIIVIFAWLFAHLFDRMAVVVKQKLRIDIE
;
A
#
# COMPACT_ATOMS: atom_id res chain seq x y z
N ASP A 1 22.03 -15.59 -8.16
CA ASP A 1 22.27 -14.15 -8.12
C ASP A 1 20.94 -13.42 -7.94
N ASP A 2 20.87 -12.45 -7.01
CA ASP A 2 19.62 -11.72 -6.70
C ASP A 2 19.02 -11.02 -7.93
N LEU A 3 19.86 -10.57 -8.87
CA LEU A 3 19.39 -9.94 -10.10
C LEU A 3 18.66 -10.92 -11.01
N GLU A 4 19.18 -12.11 -11.17
CA GLU A 4 18.60 -13.16 -12.00
C GLU A 4 17.18 -13.52 -11.51
N GLY A 5 17.03 -13.73 -10.20
CA GLY A 5 15.72 -14.02 -9.61
C GLY A 5 14.69 -12.88 -9.74
N LEU A 6 15.13 -11.61 -9.69
CA LEU A 6 14.27 -10.46 -9.96
C LEU A 6 13.79 -10.44 -11.42
N VAL A 7 14.72 -10.66 -12.38
CA VAL A 7 14.42 -10.64 -13.81
C VAL A 7 13.55 -11.83 -14.21
N GLU A 8 13.81 -13.03 -13.70
CA GLU A 8 13.02 -14.23 -13.99
C GLU A 8 11.55 -14.08 -13.63
N ASN A 9 11.23 -13.41 -12.50
CA ASN A 9 9.85 -13.15 -12.13
C ASN A 9 9.11 -12.23 -13.12
N ILE A 10 9.82 -11.34 -13.81
CA ILE A 10 9.25 -10.48 -14.86
C ILE A 10 9.14 -11.25 -16.18
N THR A 11 10.23 -11.90 -16.61
CA THR A 11 10.30 -12.60 -17.90
C THR A 11 9.36 -13.81 -17.99
N SER A 12 9.09 -14.46 -16.85
CA SER A 12 8.09 -15.53 -16.75
C SER A 12 6.64 -15.03 -16.66
N GLU A 13 6.39 -13.74 -16.89
CA GLU A 13 5.08 -13.09 -16.87
C GLU A 13 4.26 -13.29 -15.58
N LYS A 14 4.94 -13.58 -14.47
CA LYS A 14 4.28 -13.79 -13.17
C LYS A 14 3.81 -12.49 -12.51
N CYS A 15 4.43 -11.37 -12.88
CA CYS A 15 4.12 -10.03 -12.36
C CYS A 15 4.75 -8.95 -13.22
N GLU A 16 4.33 -7.70 -13.03
CA GLU A 16 4.87 -6.54 -13.74
C GLU A 16 5.92 -5.76 -12.94
N HIS A 17 5.96 -5.99 -11.64
CA HIS A 17 6.95 -5.37 -10.77
C HIS A 17 7.43 -6.35 -9.70
N VAL A 18 8.73 -6.46 -9.54
CA VAL A 18 9.36 -7.26 -8.48
C VAL A 18 10.12 -6.33 -7.56
N LYS A 19 9.84 -6.46 -6.28
CA LYS A 19 10.47 -5.72 -5.20
C LYS A 19 11.44 -6.63 -4.46
N GLY A 20 12.69 -6.21 -4.27
CA GLY A 20 13.61 -6.89 -3.37
C GLY A 20 13.07 -6.82 -1.93
N ASP A 21 13.17 -7.92 -1.21
CA ASP A 21 12.71 -8.04 0.17
C ASP A 21 13.85 -8.50 1.07
N ARG A 22 14.41 -7.55 1.80
CA ARG A 22 15.48 -7.82 2.77
C ARG A 22 14.94 -8.50 4.03
N SER A 23 13.65 -8.37 4.29
CA SER A 23 13.02 -8.95 5.50
C SER A 23 12.81 -10.45 5.39
N SER A 24 12.62 -10.96 4.19
CA SER A 24 12.45 -12.40 3.90
C SER A 24 13.77 -13.16 3.81
N HIS A 25 14.90 -12.48 3.75
CA HIS A 25 16.21 -13.15 3.80
C HIS A 25 16.55 -13.56 5.24
N ALA A 26 17.10 -14.76 5.43
CA ALA A 26 17.35 -15.37 6.75
C ALA A 26 18.09 -14.44 7.75
N ASP A 27 19.01 -13.61 7.25
CA ASP A 27 19.79 -12.66 8.05
C ASP A 27 19.32 -11.21 7.95
N GLY A 28 18.34 -10.91 7.10
CA GLY A 28 18.02 -9.55 6.68
C GLY A 28 17.59 -8.63 7.84
N LEU A 29 16.58 -9.07 8.61
CA LEU A 29 16.10 -8.30 9.75
C LEU A 29 17.07 -8.33 10.94
N ARG A 30 17.86 -9.41 11.10
CA ARG A 30 18.77 -9.58 12.22
C ARG A 30 19.94 -8.60 12.17
N LYS A 31 20.45 -8.31 10.97
CA LYS A 31 21.55 -7.34 10.73
C LYS A 31 21.08 -5.89 10.64
N MET A 32 19.75 -5.65 10.59
CA MET A 32 19.19 -4.32 10.46
C MET A 32 19.17 -3.61 11.82
N PRO A 33 19.65 -2.36 11.93
CA PRO A 33 19.53 -1.55 13.14
C PRO A 33 18.07 -1.45 13.61
N PHE A 34 17.84 -1.52 14.92
CA PHE A 34 16.48 -1.64 15.51
C PHE A 34 15.50 -0.56 14.99
N ILE A 35 15.93 0.71 14.98
CA ILE A 35 15.08 1.84 14.51
C ILE A 35 14.70 1.64 13.04
N ARG A 36 15.64 1.21 12.21
CA ARG A 36 15.41 0.97 10.78
C ARG A 36 14.48 -0.23 10.56
N ARG A 37 14.62 -1.28 11.37
CA ARG A 37 13.74 -2.44 11.38
C ARG A 37 12.30 -2.06 11.75
N LEU A 38 12.11 -1.29 12.82
CA LEU A 38 10.78 -0.80 13.23
C LEU A 38 10.15 0.07 12.12
N ALA A 39 10.93 0.98 11.54
CA ALA A 39 10.50 1.82 10.43
C ALA A 39 10.06 0.97 9.21
N THR A 40 10.83 -0.06 8.86
CA THR A 40 10.47 -0.98 7.75
C THR A 40 9.16 -1.70 8.01
N ILE A 41 8.94 -2.21 9.23
CA ILE A 41 7.69 -2.90 9.61
C ILE A 41 6.50 -1.94 9.51
N LEU A 42 6.60 -0.73 10.06
CA LEU A 42 5.53 0.26 10.00
C LEU A 42 5.22 0.70 8.56
N LEU A 43 6.26 1.00 7.77
CA LEU A 43 6.09 1.38 6.37
C LEU A 43 5.52 0.23 5.54
N SER A 44 5.95 -1.01 5.79
CA SER A 44 5.38 -2.20 5.15
C SER A 44 3.88 -2.32 5.45
N PHE A 45 3.49 -2.17 6.72
CA PHE A 45 2.09 -2.21 7.12
C PHE A 45 1.26 -1.13 6.42
N PHE A 46 1.68 0.14 6.49
CA PHE A 46 0.94 1.25 5.88
C PHE A 46 0.94 1.19 4.36
N THR A 47 2.06 0.81 3.72
CA THR A 47 2.11 0.67 2.26
C THR A 47 1.23 -0.48 1.79
N THR A 48 1.21 -1.61 2.50
CA THR A 48 0.30 -2.73 2.23
C THR A 48 -1.16 -2.28 2.27
N ARG A 49 -1.54 -1.47 3.29
CA ARG A 49 -2.90 -0.92 3.39
C ARG A 49 -3.19 0.05 2.26
N ALA A 50 -2.26 0.95 1.96
CA ALA A 50 -2.43 1.95 0.91
C ALA A 50 -2.47 1.34 -0.51
N ALA A 51 -1.65 0.33 -0.77
CA ALA A 51 -1.62 -0.36 -2.07
C ALA A 51 -2.73 -1.42 -2.23
N GLY A 52 -3.27 -1.97 -1.12
CA GLY A 52 -4.20 -3.10 -1.13
C GLY A 52 -3.56 -4.42 -1.58
N GLN A 53 -2.23 -4.46 -1.74
CA GLN A 53 -1.40 -5.64 -2.03
C GLN A 53 -0.37 -5.79 -0.90
N THR A 54 0.04 -7.01 -0.61
CA THR A 54 1.08 -7.26 0.40
C THR A 54 2.41 -6.67 -0.06
N ILE A 55 3.02 -5.80 0.74
CA ILE A 55 4.31 -5.17 0.51
C ILE A 55 5.19 -5.42 1.73
N SER A 56 6.26 -6.22 1.57
CA SER A 56 7.12 -6.63 2.69
C SER A 56 8.21 -5.61 3.01
N ASP A 57 8.86 -5.05 2.00
CA ASP A 57 9.96 -4.08 2.17
C ASP A 57 9.84 -2.91 1.17
N PRO A 58 9.01 -1.91 1.46
CA PRO A 58 8.75 -0.81 0.52
C PRO A 58 9.99 0.05 0.25
N GLN A 59 10.96 0.08 1.17
CA GLN A 59 12.15 0.92 1.07
C GLN A 59 13.36 0.24 0.43
N CYS A 60 13.26 -1.02 0.03
CA CYS A 60 14.33 -1.66 -0.72
C CYS A 60 14.45 -1.00 -2.11
N GLY A 61 15.62 -0.50 -2.46
CA GLY A 61 15.89 0.12 -3.77
C GLY A 61 16.10 -0.90 -4.90
N TYR A 62 16.28 -2.17 -4.56
CA TYR A 62 16.55 -3.21 -5.55
C TYR A 62 15.22 -3.73 -6.13
N THR A 63 14.95 -3.40 -7.40
CA THR A 63 13.67 -3.71 -8.04
C THR A 63 13.85 -3.99 -9.52
N ALA A 64 12.93 -4.79 -10.09
CA ALA A 64 12.76 -4.94 -11.52
C ALA A 64 11.34 -4.55 -11.93
N THR A 65 11.20 -3.93 -13.09
CA THR A 65 9.92 -3.47 -13.61
C THR A 65 9.82 -3.79 -15.09
N SER A 66 8.68 -4.30 -15.54
CA SER A 66 8.46 -4.64 -16.93
C SER A 66 8.48 -3.41 -17.84
N GLY A 67 8.94 -3.58 -19.09
CA GLY A 67 8.95 -2.50 -20.08
C GLY A 67 7.55 -1.95 -20.36
N ASN A 68 6.51 -2.76 -20.23
CA ASN A 68 5.12 -2.31 -20.39
C ASN A 68 4.74 -1.26 -19.34
N VAL A 69 5.04 -1.51 -18.06
CA VAL A 69 4.82 -0.52 -16.98
C VAL A 69 5.59 0.76 -17.25
N LEU A 70 6.88 0.65 -17.61
CA LEU A 70 7.74 1.82 -17.81
C LEU A 70 7.27 2.72 -18.96
N ARG A 71 6.76 2.14 -20.04
CA ARG A 71 6.20 2.89 -21.18
C ARG A 71 4.88 3.60 -20.86
N ASN A 72 4.06 3.02 -19.99
CA ASN A 72 2.75 3.53 -19.62
C ASN A 72 2.76 4.43 -18.37
N TRP A 73 3.94 4.72 -17.82
CA TRP A 73 4.08 5.53 -16.62
C TRP A 73 4.24 7.02 -16.94
N ASP A 74 3.47 7.86 -16.26
CA ASP A 74 3.61 9.32 -16.32
C ASP A 74 4.68 9.81 -15.32
N TRP A 75 5.92 9.84 -15.76
CA TRP A 75 7.08 10.25 -14.96
C TRP A 75 7.00 11.68 -14.45
N LYS A 76 6.24 12.57 -15.13
CA LYS A 76 6.09 13.97 -14.73
C LYS A 76 5.28 14.13 -13.46
N LYS A 77 4.34 13.20 -13.21
CA LYS A 77 3.47 13.20 -12.03
C LYS A 77 4.00 12.37 -10.88
N SER A 78 5.20 11.84 -10.99
CA SER A 78 5.80 11.03 -9.93
C SER A 78 6.14 11.86 -8.69
N TRP A 79 5.99 11.24 -7.53
CA TRP A 79 6.42 11.82 -6.26
C TRP A 79 7.93 12.08 -6.26
N LYS A 80 8.34 13.25 -5.76
CA LYS A 80 9.76 13.63 -5.66
C LYS A 80 10.25 13.41 -4.24
N GLY A 81 11.42 12.77 -4.10
CA GLY A 81 12.08 12.54 -2.82
C GLY A 81 11.84 11.15 -2.20
N TYR A 82 12.20 11.01 -0.95
CA TYR A 82 12.33 9.70 -0.27
C TYR A 82 11.05 8.85 -0.17
N GLY A 83 9.87 9.44 -0.30
CA GLY A 83 8.59 8.72 -0.33
C GLY A 83 8.27 8.03 -1.65
N TYR A 84 9.09 8.24 -2.70
CA TYR A 84 8.86 7.70 -4.03
C TYR A 84 8.58 6.19 -4.08
N PRO A 85 9.32 5.32 -3.38
CA PRO A 85 9.04 3.89 -3.47
C PRO A 85 7.64 3.51 -2.97
N ASN A 86 7.16 4.15 -1.90
CA ASN A 86 5.81 3.92 -1.39
C ASN A 86 4.75 4.43 -2.38
N TYR A 87 4.95 5.64 -2.91
CA TYR A 87 4.08 6.22 -3.94
C TYR A 87 4.00 5.31 -5.18
N TRP A 88 5.15 4.86 -5.69
CA TRP A 88 5.26 3.97 -6.84
C TRP A 88 4.42 2.70 -6.66
N LEU A 89 4.55 2.02 -5.52
CA LEU A 89 3.83 0.80 -5.23
C LEU A 89 2.29 1.01 -5.17
N ILE A 90 1.83 2.15 -4.63
CA ILE A 90 0.41 2.49 -4.62
C ILE A 90 -0.11 2.75 -6.04
N GLN A 91 0.68 3.44 -6.87
CA GLN A 91 0.30 3.70 -8.26
C GLN A 91 0.29 2.43 -9.11
N LEU A 92 1.23 1.51 -8.91
CA LEU A 92 1.20 0.19 -9.55
C LEU A 92 -0.12 -0.53 -9.22
N ALA A 93 -0.51 -0.55 -7.96
CA ALA A 93 -1.79 -1.12 -7.53
C ALA A 93 -3.00 -0.41 -8.17
N LYS A 94 -2.97 0.92 -8.26
CA LYS A 94 -4.02 1.74 -8.91
C LYS A 94 -4.25 1.33 -10.36
N HIS A 95 -3.19 0.98 -11.08
CA HIS A 95 -3.28 0.52 -12.47
C HIS A 95 -3.58 -0.99 -12.60
N GLY A 96 -3.72 -1.70 -11.49
CA GLY A 96 -3.97 -3.15 -11.48
C GLY A 96 -2.73 -4.00 -11.78
N TRP A 97 -1.53 -3.44 -11.69
CA TRP A 97 -0.30 -4.19 -11.89
C TRP A 97 0.05 -5.02 -10.66
N LYS A 98 0.50 -6.23 -10.93
CA LYS A 98 0.85 -7.21 -9.89
C LYS A 98 2.27 -6.99 -9.40
N ILE A 99 2.42 -6.91 -8.08
CA ILE A 99 3.69 -6.75 -7.39
C ILE A 99 4.06 -8.08 -6.74
N LYS A 100 5.28 -8.55 -6.95
CA LYS A 100 5.88 -9.68 -6.25
C LYS A 100 7.10 -9.24 -5.44
N HIS A 101 7.51 -10.09 -4.52
CA HIS A 101 8.69 -9.90 -3.69
C HIS A 101 9.68 -11.01 -3.96
N HIS A 102 10.97 -10.66 -3.97
CA HIS A 102 12.07 -11.58 -4.10
C HIS A 102 13.05 -11.35 -2.94
N PRO A 103 13.38 -12.41 -2.16
CA PRO A 103 14.35 -12.28 -1.07
C PRO A 103 15.70 -11.78 -1.60
N VAL A 104 16.24 -10.72 -0.99
CA VAL A 104 17.55 -10.18 -1.36
C VAL A 104 18.42 -9.99 -0.13
N LYS A 105 19.73 -10.18 -0.30
CA LYS A 105 20.70 -10.00 0.78
C LYS A 105 20.83 -8.53 1.15
N ALA A 106 20.67 -8.22 2.43
CA ALA A 106 20.90 -6.88 2.94
C ALA A 106 22.37 -6.65 3.24
N ILE A 107 22.94 -5.56 2.71
CA ILE A 107 24.31 -5.12 2.98
C ILE A 107 24.22 -3.80 3.75
N TYR A 108 24.72 -3.79 4.99
CA TYR A 108 24.73 -2.63 5.87
C TYR A 108 26.18 -2.26 6.21
N GLU A 109 26.91 -1.71 5.26
CA GLU A 109 28.29 -1.28 5.46
C GLU A 109 28.36 0.25 5.54
N GLY A 110 28.59 0.79 6.74
CA GLY A 110 28.98 2.20 6.95
C GLY A 110 28.02 3.30 6.49
N GLN A 111 26.81 2.97 6.04
CA GLN A 111 25.87 3.96 5.51
C GLN A 111 25.14 4.71 6.64
N THR A 112 25.38 6.01 6.74
CA THR A 112 24.63 6.93 7.61
C THR A 112 23.47 7.54 6.83
N SER A 113 22.27 7.55 7.43
CA SER A 113 21.10 8.21 6.85
C SER A 113 21.02 9.66 7.34
N GLN A 114 20.88 10.61 6.43
CA GLN A 114 20.63 12.03 6.73
C GLN A 114 19.14 12.38 6.79
N ILE A 115 18.25 11.37 6.78
CA ILE A 115 16.81 11.57 6.76
C ILE A 115 16.33 11.97 8.16
N ASN A 116 15.60 13.09 8.27
CA ASN A 116 14.84 13.39 9.48
C ASN A 116 13.63 12.42 9.55
N ASN A 117 13.75 11.40 10.40
CA ASN A 117 12.79 10.31 10.47
C ASN A 117 11.36 10.79 10.79
N ILE A 118 11.18 11.76 11.69
CA ILE A 118 9.86 12.25 12.08
C ILE A 118 9.17 12.95 10.90
N SER A 119 9.85 13.91 10.28
CA SER A 119 9.32 14.63 9.11
C SER A 119 9.02 13.68 7.94
N PHE A 120 9.89 12.67 7.75
CA PHE A 120 9.70 11.63 6.74
C PHE A 120 8.40 10.83 6.99
N PHE A 121 8.19 10.33 8.21
CA PHE A 121 7.01 9.55 8.54
C PHE A 121 5.72 10.34 8.36
N PHE A 122 5.67 11.61 8.78
CA PHE A 122 4.50 12.44 8.59
C PHE A 122 4.22 12.72 7.10
N LYS A 123 5.22 13.12 6.32
CA LYS A 123 5.05 13.41 4.89
C LYS A 123 4.66 12.18 4.08
N VAL A 124 5.34 11.06 4.31
CA VAL A 124 5.07 9.80 3.60
C VAL A 124 3.75 9.19 4.07
N GLY A 125 3.44 9.26 5.36
CA GLY A 125 2.16 8.79 5.91
C GLY A 125 0.97 9.55 5.33
N LEU A 126 1.04 10.89 5.27
CA LEU A 126 0.00 11.71 4.65
C LEU A 126 -0.13 11.41 3.15
N MET A 127 0.99 11.30 2.43
CA MET A 127 0.99 10.92 1.02
C MET A 127 0.31 9.56 0.81
N MET A 128 0.66 8.55 1.62
CA MET A 128 0.05 7.22 1.52
C MET A 128 -1.46 7.25 1.78
N ALA A 129 -1.93 8.04 2.76
CA ALA A 129 -3.35 8.21 3.05
C ALA A 129 -4.09 8.88 1.87
N ILE A 130 -3.54 9.96 1.33
CA ILE A 130 -4.11 10.67 0.18
C ILE A 130 -4.18 9.75 -1.04
N GLU A 131 -3.08 9.10 -1.40
CA GLU A 131 -3.01 8.24 -2.58
C GLU A 131 -3.89 6.99 -2.46
N HIS A 132 -4.03 6.44 -1.25
CA HIS A 132 -4.95 5.36 -0.96
C HIS A 132 -6.41 5.76 -1.28
N HIS A 133 -6.87 6.87 -0.73
CA HIS A 133 -8.24 7.35 -0.98
C HIS A 133 -8.43 7.83 -2.41
N ALA A 134 -7.42 8.50 -3.01
CA ALA A 134 -7.46 8.90 -4.41
C ALA A 134 -7.54 7.69 -5.37
N ARG A 135 -6.86 6.58 -5.04
CA ARG A 135 -6.98 5.32 -5.77
C ARG A 135 -8.41 4.76 -5.70
N ASN A 136 -8.96 4.63 -4.50
CA ASN A 136 -10.32 4.15 -4.30
C ASN A 136 -11.36 5.03 -5.02
N LEU A 137 -11.25 6.34 -4.88
CA LEU A 137 -12.14 7.30 -5.52
C LEU A 137 -12.03 7.23 -7.06
N SER A 138 -10.82 7.12 -7.60
CA SER A 138 -10.62 7.00 -9.05
C SER A 138 -11.27 5.76 -9.65
N TRP A 139 -11.38 4.68 -8.88
CA TRP A 139 -12.04 3.47 -9.33
C TRP A 139 -13.57 3.56 -9.31
N LEU A 140 -14.16 4.32 -8.39
CA LEU A 140 -15.61 4.58 -8.39
C LEU A 140 -16.10 5.24 -9.68
N PHE A 141 -15.25 6.10 -10.28
CA PHE A 141 -15.58 6.82 -11.51
C PHE A 141 -15.03 6.13 -12.77
N SER A 142 -14.52 4.91 -12.66
CA SER A 142 -14.03 4.16 -13.82
C SER A 142 -15.17 3.46 -14.55
N LEU A 143 -15.03 3.27 -15.89
CA LEU A 143 -16.02 2.56 -16.70
C LEU A 143 -16.24 1.10 -16.25
N LYS A 144 -15.21 0.46 -15.67
CA LYS A 144 -15.29 -0.90 -15.11
C LYS A 144 -14.96 -0.82 -13.62
N VAL A 145 -15.98 -0.53 -12.81
CA VAL A 145 -15.85 -0.44 -11.35
C VAL A 145 -15.77 -1.83 -10.75
N PRO A 146 -14.72 -2.17 -10.01
CA PRO A 146 -14.75 -3.37 -9.20
C PRO A 146 -15.88 -3.25 -8.15
N PRO A 147 -16.83 -4.19 -8.07
CA PRO A 147 -18.00 -4.04 -7.18
C PRO A 147 -17.58 -3.87 -5.71
N HIS A 148 -16.50 -4.51 -5.30
CA HIS A 148 -15.94 -4.35 -3.95
C HIS A 148 -15.46 -2.93 -3.62
N THR A 149 -15.16 -2.09 -4.63
CA THR A 149 -14.80 -0.67 -4.43
C THR A 149 -15.95 0.11 -3.81
N ILE A 150 -17.20 -0.19 -4.20
CA ILE A 150 -18.37 0.47 -3.65
C ILE A 150 -18.51 0.14 -2.16
N PHE A 151 -18.37 -1.14 -1.80
CA PHE A 151 -18.43 -1.56 -0.39
C PHE A 151 -17.27 -1.00 0.43
N ALA A 152 -16.06 -0.95 -0.12
CA ALA A 152 -14.92 -0.30 0.52
C ALA A 152 -15.20 1.19 0.77
N PHE A 153 -15.72 1.90 -0.23
CA PHE A 153 -16.05 3.33 -0.11
C PHE A 153 -17.10 3.59 0.96
N ILE A 154 -18.19 2.81 0.98
CA ILE A 154 -19.24 2.93 2.00
C ILE A 154 -18.63 2.70 3.40
N SER A 155 -17.82 1.65 3.56
CA SER A 155 -17.19 1.33 4.84
C SER A 155 -16.22 2.43 5.30
N TYR A 156 -15.39 2.99 4.40
CA TYR A 156 -14.53 4.14 4.71
C TYR A 156 -15.36 5.37 5.09
N SER A 157 -16.46 5.64 4.38
CA SER A 157 -17.35 6.77 4.69
C SER A 157 -17.94 6.65 6.10
N ILE A 158 -18.41 5.46 6.48
CA ILE A 158 -18.90 5.20 7.84
C ILE A 158 -17.80 5.45 8.88
N GLY A 159 -16.59 4.91 8.64
CA GLY A 159 -15.45 5.08 9.55
C GLY A 159 -15.04 6.55 9.71
N TRP A 160 -15.00 7.32 8.62
CA TRP A 160 -14.67 8.75 8.67
C TRP A 160 -15.76 9.59 9.30
N MET A 161 -17.03 9.35 8.94
CA MET A 161 -18.16 10.07 9.54
C MET A 161 -18.26 9.87 11.04
N ALA A 162 -17.97 8.66 11.53
CA ALA A 162 -17.96 8.36 12.95
C ALA A 162 -16.85 9.09 13.73
N LEU A 163 -15.87 9.68 13.06
CA LEU A 163 -14.81 10.50 13.69
C LEU A 163 -15.13 12.00 13.71
N ILE A 164 -16.23 12.44 13.04
CA ILE A 164 -16.62 13.85 13.00
C ILE A 164 -17.30 14.20 14.32
N PRO A 165 -16.83 15.22 15.09
CA PRO A 165 -17.52 15.70 16.28
C PRO A 165 -18.96 16.10 15.96
N GLY A 166 -19.92 15.79 16.80
CA GLY A 166 -21.33 15.98 16.55
C GLY A 166 -22.01 14.71 15.99
N ILE A 167 -21.59 14.21 14.82
CA ILE A 167 -22.10 12.93 14.29
C ILE A 167 -21.72 11.79 15.24
N SER A 168 -20.48 11.77 15.71
CA SER A 168 -20.02 10.79 16.69
C SER A 168 -20.81 10.86 17.99
N THR A 169 -21.12 12.06 18.48
CA THR A 169 -21.86 12.26 19.74
C THR A 169 -23.29 11.77 19.64
N ASP A 170 -23.98 12.08 18.56
CA ASP A 170 -25.37 11.64 18.36
C ASP A 170 -25.45 10.13 18.12
N LEU A 171 -24.52 9.59 17.34
CA LEU A 171 -24.43 8.16 17.11
C LEU A 171 -24.03 7.40 18.38
N GLU A 172 -23.10 7.92 19.17
CA GLU A 172 -22.70 7.34 20.45
C GLU A 172 -23.87 7.33 21.43
N ARG A 173 -24.64 8.42 21.55
CA ARG A 173 -25.83 8.49 22.40
C ARG A 173 -26.85 7.44 22.00
N ALA A 174 -27.15 7.30 20.69
CA ALA A 174 -28.08 6.31 20.18
C ALA A 174 -27.61 4.86 20.37
N LEU A 175 -26.29 4.64 20.39
CA LEU A 175 -25.69 3.31 20.55
C LEU A 175 -25.46 2.92 21.99
N VAL A 176 -25.10 3.88 22.86
CA VAL A 176 -24.91 3.64 24.31
C VAL A 176 -26.23 3.23 24.95
N GLU A 177 -27.36 3.79 24.52
CA GLU A 177 -28.67 3.32 24.93
C GLU A 177 -28.93 1.86 24.59
N ARG A 178 -28.23 1.32 23.55
CA ARG A 178 -28.28 -0.09 23.12
C ARG A 178 -27.06 -0.92 23.55
N GLY A 179 -26.15 -0.35 24.32
CA GLY A 179 -24.96 -1.04 24.83
C GLY A 179 -23.82 -1.28 23.83
N THR A 180 -23.82 -0.60 22.68
CA THR A 180 -22.76 -0.78 21.64
C THR A 180 -21.88 0.46 21.54
N PRO A 181 -20.61 0.39 21.97
CA PRO A 181 -19.69 1.51 21.85
C PRO A 181 -19.41 1.88 20.39
N ILE A 182 -19.39 3.17 20.06
CA ILE A 182 -19.08 3.66 18.70
C ILE A 182 -17.71 3.19 18.19
N VAL A 183 -16.74 3.03 19.09
CA VAL A 183 -15.39 2.56 18.75
C VAL A 183 -15.41 1.19 18.06
N ILE A 184 -16.33 0.31 18.43
CA ILE A 184 -16.51 -1.00 17.80
C ILE A 184 -16.94 -0.82 16.35
N ILE A 185 -17.90 0.07 16.08
CA ILE A 185 -18.37 0.35 14.71
C ILE A 185 -17.25 0.92 13.87
N VAL A 186 -16.45 1.86 14.40
CA VAL A 186 -15.30 2.43 13.70
C VAL A 186 -14.29 1.35 13.34
N ILE A 187 -13.93 0.50 14.31
CA ILE A 187 -12.98 -0.60 14.07
C ILE A 187 -13.49 -1.54 12.96
N PHE A 188 -14.73 -2.00 13.06
CA PHE A 188 -15.31 -2.87 12.03
C PHE A 188 -15.44 -2.19 10.68
N ALA A 189 -15.83 -0.92 10.62
CA ALA A 189 -15.89 -0.17 9.38
C ALA A 189 -14.53 -0.11 8.69
N TRP A 190 -13.44 0.18 9.43
CA TRP A 190 -12.08 0.17 8.88
C TRP A 190 -11.61 -1.21 8.47
N LEU A 191 -11.91 -2.26 9.24
CA LEU A 191 -11.56 -3.64 8.88
C LEU A 191 -12.25 -4.07 7.59
N PHE A 192 -13.56 -3.86 7.47
CA PHE A 192 -14.32 -4.18 6.26
C PHE A 192 -13.87 -3.33 5.07
N ALA A 193 -13.61 -2.04 5.26
CA ALA A 193 -13.10 -1.18 4.21
C ALA A 193 -11.79 -1.75 3.60
N HIS A 194 -10.83 -2.13 4.44
CA HIS A 194 -9.58 -2.73 3.97
C HIS A 194 -9.77 -4.12 3.35
N LEU A 195 -10.70 -4.91 3.86
CA LEU A 195 -11.01 -6.21 3.27
C LEU A 195 -11.57 -6.06 1.86
N PHE A 196 -12.59 -5.22 1.68
CA PHE A 196 -13.19 -4.97 0.37
C PHE A 196 -12.21 -4.28 -0.58
N ASP A 197 -11.37 -3.39 -0.08
CA ASP A 197 -10.32 -2.75 -0.87
C ASP A 197 -9.32 -3.77 -1.44
N ARG A 198 -8.86 -4.73 -0.64
CA ARG A 198 -8.01 -5.82 -1.13
C ARG A 198 -8.69 -6.67 -2.19
N MET A 199 -9.97 -6.98 -1.99
CA MET A 199 -10.77 -7.70 -2.99
C MET A 199 -10.90 -6.90 -4.30
N ALA A 200 -11.12 -5.59 -4.20
CA ALA A 200 -11.18 -4.69 -5.36
C ALA A 200 -9.86 -4.68 -6.14
N VAL A 201 -8.71 -4.67 -5.47
CA VAL A 201 -7.39 -4.76 -6.13
C VAL A 201 -7.25 -6.07 -6.91
N VAL A 202 -7.63 -7.20 -6.33
CA VAL A 202 -7.57 -8.50 -7.02
C VAL A 202 -8.46 -8.52 -8.27
N VAL A 203 -9.68 -7.96 -8.17
CA VAL A 203 -10.58 -7.84 -9.32
C VAL A 203 -9.99 -6.92 -10.37
N LYS A 204 -9.39 -5.80 -9.97
CA LYS A 204 -8.74 -4.85 -10.90
C LYS A 204 -7.57 -5.49 -11.66
N GLN A 205 -6.77 -6.31 -10.98
CA GLN A 205 -5.69 -7.08 -11.60
C GLN A 205 -6.22 -8.06 -12.66
N LYS A 206 -7.32 -8.79 -12.37
CA LYS A 206 -7.95 -9.69 -13.33
C LYS A 206 -8.51 -8.95 -14.55
N LEU A 207 -9.26 -7.84 -14.30
CA LEU A 207 -9.84 -7.03 -15.37
C LEU A 207 -8.77 -6.43 -16.31
N ARG A 208 -7.56 -6.21 -15.82
CA ARG A 208 -6.45 -5.74 -16.66
C ARG A 208 -5.93 -6.83 -17.59
N ILE A 209 -5.76 -8.05 -17.09
CA ILE A 209 -5.30 -9.20 -17.88
C ILE A 209 -6.30 -9.53 -18.99
N ASP A 210 -7.59 -9.38 -18.73
CA ASP A 210 -8.65 -9.65 -19.72
C ASP A 210 -8.73 -8.60 -20.85
N ILE A 211 -7.97 -7.51 -20.78
CA ILE A 211 -7.95 -6.42 -21.76
C ILE A 211 -6.67 -6.44 -22.61
N GLU A 212 -5.60 -7.06 -22.14
CA GLU A 212 -4.35 -7.27 -22.89
C GLU A 212 -4.40 -8.53 -23.74
#